data_1ca39c230b3dda3d66306c533560b641
#
_entry.id   1ca39c230b3dda3d66306c533560b641
#
_cell.length_a   1.000
_cell.length_b   1.000
_cell.length_c   1.000
_cell.angle_alpha   90.00
_cell.angle_beta   90.00
_cell.angle_gamma   90.00
#
_symmetry.space_group_name_H-M   'P 1'
#
loop_
_entity.id
_entity.type
_entity.pdbx_description
1 polymer ?
#
loop_
_entity_poly.entity_id
_entity_poly.type
_entity_poly.pdbx_seq_one_letter_code
_entity_poly.pdbx_strand_id
1 'polypeptide(L)'
;MKNNSKKKIIVLVSIVVLIAFGALVANNYKTKTSFKYASQSADELKPELNSQDPVNKAVIDDAKNQEEARKNSELLKILPEDYVLGDKNAPVVFIEYASLSCPHCASFVREAFEKIKTEYVDNGKVAFIFRNFPLNHPALAGAMVSECVAKNSENPSEKYYSATKILFKTQDSWAFDQKFIEKLEAIFKLDGMSSDAFKACVNDKALQEKILKHRMEVAKSLFIKSTPSFFVNGEISEGYVDYVTLKKLIDKKLAEAKK
;
A
#
# COMPACT_ATOMS: atom_id res chain seq x y z
N MET A 1 -18.22 56.07 43.98
CA MET A 1 -17.26 55.90 42.87
C MET A 1 -15.98 55.15 43.31
N LYS A 2 -16.04 53.98 43.98
CA LYS A 2 -14.81 53.28 44.45
C LYS A 2 -14.69 51.81 43.95
N ASN A 3 -15.53 51.33 43.00
CA ASN A 3 -15.55 49.93 42.62
C ASN A 3 -14.94 49.60 41.25
N ASN A 4 -14.52 50.59 40.50
CA ASN A 4 -13.98 50.37 39.13
C ASN A 4 -12.43 50.22 39.06
N SER A 5 -11.73 50.64 40.10
CA SER A 5 -10.26 50.55 40.16
C SER A 5 -9.78 49.09 40.46
N LYS A 6 -10.47 48.40 41.38
CA LYS A 6 -10.12 47.01 41.75
C LYS A 6 -10.36 46.03 40.61
N LYS A 7 -11.41 46.19 39.80
CA LYS A 7 -11.67 45.36 38.63
C LYS A 7 -10.61 45.50 37.52
N LYS A 8 -10.12 46.75 37.31
CA LYS A 8 -9.05 47.01 36.32
C LYS A 8 -7.70 46.42 36.73
N ILE A 9 -7.38 46.42 38.02
CA ILE A 9 -6.15 45.81 38.57
C ILE A 9 -6.18 44.28 38.44
N ILE A 10 -7.30 43.64 38.72
CA ILE A 10 -7.46 42.18 38.61
C ILE A 10 -7.35 41.73 37.18
N VAL A 11 -7.91 42.46 36.21
CA VAL A 11 -7.81 42.11 34.77
C VAL A 11 -6.38 42.29 34.27
N LEU A 12 -5.67 43.36 34.70
CA LEU A 12 -4.27 43.57 34.31
C LEU A 12 -3.32 42.50 34.87
N VAL A 13 -3.51 42.06 36.10
CA VAL A 13 -2.70 40.97 36.70
C VAL A 13 -2.96 39.63 36.01
N SER A 14 -4.21 39.35 35.63
CA SER A 14 -4.55 38.16 34.89
C SER A 14 -3.94 38.07 33.48
N ILE A 15 -3.87 39.22 32.78
CA ILE A 15 -3.26 39.33 31.46
C ILE A 15 -1.73 39.14 31.53
N VAL A 16 -1.07 39.73 32.53
CA VAL A 16 0.38 39.56 32.73
C VAL A 16 0.76 38.15 33.09
N VAL A 17 -0.05 37.44 33.90
CA VAL A 17 0.17 36.03 34.24
C VAL A 17 -0.02 35.11 33.02
N LEU A 18 -1.01 35.39 32.15
CA LEU A 18 -1.24 34.63 30.93
C LEU A 18 -0.11 34.85 29.89
N ILE A 19 0.44 36.06 29.80
CA ILE A 19 1.57 36.35 28.90
C ILE A 19 2.85 35.70 29.42
N ALA A 20 3.10 35.71 30.72
CA ALA A 20 4.26 35.03 31.34
C ALA A 20 4.16 33.50 31.21
N PHE A 21 2.95 32.91 31.35
CA PHE A 21 2.74 31.49 31.16
C PHE A 21 2.86 31.08 29.68
N GLY A 22 2.35 31.89 28.77
CA GLY A 22 2.52 31.70 27.31
C GLY A 22 3.97 31.78 26.87
N ALA A 23 4.78 32.68 27.43
CA ALA A 23 6.20 32.79 27.14
C ALA A 23 7.02 31.61 27.71
N LEU A 24 6.67 31.10 28.87
CA LEU A 24 7.28 29.89 29.48
C LEU A 24 6.96 28.63 28.69
N VAL A 25 5.73 28.48 28.21
CA VAL A 25 5.33 27.34 27.35
C VAL A 25 6.01 27.44 25.98
N ALA A 26 6.08 28.62 25.38
CA ALA A 26 6.74 28.84 24.08
C ALA A 26 8.27 28.62 24.16
N ASN A 27 8.90 28.98 25.29
CA ASN A 27 10.32 28.75 25.48
C ASN A 27 10.66 27.28 25.74
N ASN A 28 9.77 26.51 26.42
CA ASN A 28 9.89 25.06 26.57
C ASN A 28 9.62 24.32 25.26
N TYR A 29 8.82 24.89 24.34
CA TYR A 29 8.62 24.32 23.00
C TYR A 29 9.82 24.58 22.07
N LYS A 30 10.51 25.72 22.19
CA LYS A 30 11.69 26.04 21.37
C LYS A 30 12.95 25.24 21.72
N THR A 31 13.03 24.66 22.89
CA THR A 31 14.22 23.86 23.31
C THR A 31 14.10 22.35 23.03
N LYS A 32 12.97 21.86 22.49
CA LYS A 32 12.78 20.43 22.19
C LYS A 32 12.64 20.07 20.72
N THR A 33 12.74 20.98 19.77
CA THR A 33 12.65 20.66 18.34
C THR A 33 13.81 21.25 17.53
N SER A 34 15.01 21.03 18.00
CA SER A 34 16.19 21.04 17.14
C SER A 34 16.57 19.58 16.86
N PHE A 35 15.66 18.81 16.24
CA PHE A 35 16.02 17.59 15.58
C PHE A 35 16.79 17.98 14.31
N LYS A 36 18.12 18.02 14.40
CA LYS A 36 18.97 17.92 13.24
C LYS A 36 18.67 16.57 12.59
N TYR A 37 17.92 16.60 11.51
CA TYR A 37 17.98 15.53 10.52
C TYR A 37 19.35 15.63 9.85
N ALA A 38 20.35 15.06 10.52
CA ALA A 38 21.58 14.67 9.86
C ALA A 38 21.18 13.50 8.96
N SER A 39 21.55 13.58 7.69
CA SER A 39 21.52 12.50 6.72
C SER A 39 22.48 11.40 7.17
N GLN A 40 22.07 10.59 8.14
CA GLN A 40 22.69 9.31 8.44
C GLN A 40 22.01 8.26 7.57
N SER A 41 22.79 7.55 6.80
CA SER A 41 22.36 6.43 5.98
C SER A 41 21.58 5.43 6.85
N ALA A 42 20.50 4.85 6.31
CA ALA A 42 19.64 3.88 6.99
C ALA A 42 20.40 2.63 7.51
N ASP A 43 21.66 2.47 7.12
CA ASP A 43 22.54 1.40 7.57
C ASP A 43 23.20 1.66 8.94
N GLU A 44 23.24 2.90 9.45
CA GLU A 44 23.85 3.23 10.74
C GLU A 44 22.89 3.15 11.94
N LEU A 45 21.60 2.94 11.73
CA LEU A 45 20.55 2.85 12.75
C LEU A 45 20.03 1.42 12.95
N LYS A 46 20.87 0.40 12.76
CA LYS A 46 20.60 -0.93 13.34
C LYS A 46 21.15 -0.91 14.77
N PRO A 47 20.32 -0.77 15.82
CA PRO A 47 20.78 -1.17 17.14
C PRO A 47 21.15 -2.64 16.99
N GLU A 48 22.40 -3.01 17.34
CA GLU A 48 22.77 -4.42 17.52
C GLU A 48 21.83 -4.98 18.59
N LEU A 49 20.73 -5.61 18.15
CA LEU A 49 19.87 -6.35 19.05
C LEU A 49 20.74 -7.44 19.66
N ASN A 50 21.10 -7.27 20.94
CA ASN A 50 21.76 -8.32 21.68
C ASN A 50 20.87 -9.58 21.65
N SER A 51 21.25 -10.55 20.83
CA SER A 51 20.49 -11.80 20.62
C SER A 51 20.40 -12.67 21.89
N GLN A 52 21.12 -12.32 22.96
CA GLN A 52 21.09 -13.01 24.25
C GLN A 52 20.01 -12.44 25.20
N ASP A 53 19.46 -11.25 24.91
CA ASP A 53 18.33 -10.72 25.66
C ASP A 53 17.06 -11.55 25.33
N PRO A 54 16.35 -12.09 26.35
CA PRO A 54 15.17 -12.93 26.12
C PRO A 54 14.07 -12.26 25.28
N VAL A 55 13.89 -10.94 25.41
CA VAL A 55 12.91 -10.17 24.64
C VAL A 55 13.34 -10.07 23.18
N ASN A 56 14.62 -9.73 22.96
CA ASN A 56 15.18 -9.64 21.62
C ASN A 56 15.19 -11.00 20.92
N LYS A 57 15.52 -12.07 21.66
CA LYS A 57 15.47 -13.44 21.14
C LYS A 57 14.05 -13.82 20.71
N ALA A 58 13.05 -13.53 21.53
CA ALA A 58 11.64 -13.81 21.18
C ALA A 58 11.20 -13.05 19.92
N VAL A 59 11.61 -11.79 19.75
CA VAL A 59 11.31 -10.99 18.55
C VAL A 59 12.00 -11.56 17.31
N ILE A 60 13.27 -11.99 17.44
CA ILE A 60 14.04 -12.60 16.34
C ILE A 60 13.42 -13.95 15.93
N ASP A 61 13.04 -14.79 16.91
CA ASP A 61 12.43 -16.09 16.65
C ASP A 61 11.06 -15.94 16.01
N ASP A 62 10.23 -14.97 16.43
CA ASP A 62 8.95 -14.65 15.81
C ASP A 62 9.12 -14.16 14.37
N ALA A 63 10.09 -13.28 14.11
CA ALA A 63 10.38 -12.81 12.77
C ALA A 63 10.84 -13.94 11.83
N LYS A 64 11.66 -14.89 12.32
CA LYS A 64 12.10 -16.07 11.57
C LYS A 64 10.93 -17.01 11.26
N ASN A 65 10.07 -17.28 12.24
CA ASN A 65 8.88 -18.12 12.08
C ASN A 65 7.92 -17.50 11.06
N GLN A 66 7.73 -16.18 11.08
CA GLN A 66 6.92 -15.46 10.10
C GLN A 66 7.51 -15.57 8.70
N GLU A 67 8.85 -15.42 8.56
CA GLU A 67 9.52 -15.55 7.27
C GLU A 67 9.40 -16.97 6.70
N GLU A 68 9.57 -18.00 7.52
CA GLU A 68 9.42 -19.40 7.10
C GLU A 68 7.98 -19.72 6.72
N ALA A 69 6.98 -19.27 7.49
CA ALA A 69 5.57 -19.42 7.15
C ALA A 69 5.22 -18.76 5.81
N ARG A 70 5.79 -17.57 5.53
CA ARG A 70 5.62 -16.90 4.24
C ARG A 70 6.22 -17.72 3.09
N LYS A 71 7.46 -18.17 3.21
CA LYS A 71 8.17 -18.92 2.15
C LYS A 71 7.42 -20.16 1.69
N ASN A 72 6.72 -20.83 2.60
CA ASN A 72 5.99 -22.07 2.34
C ASN A 72 4.50 -21.85 2.01
N SER A 73 4.04 -20.60 1.93
CA SER A 73 2.63 -20.31 1.69
C SER A 73 2.22 -20.54 0.24
N GLU A 74 1.17 -21.32 0.03
CA GLU A 74 0.50 -21.49 -1.27
C GLU A 74 0.00 -20.14 -1.82
N LEU A 75 -0.28 -19.17 -0.93
CA LEU A 75 -0.68 -17.82 -1.29
C LEU A 75 0.40 -17.02 -2.03
N LEU A 76 1.65 -17.53 -2.11
CA LEU A 76 2.73 -16.92 -2.88
C LEU A 76 2.97 -17.61 -4.23
N LYS A 77 2.17 -18.60 -4.56
CA LYS A 77 2.11 -19.20 -5.89
C LYS A 77 1.08 -18.49 -6.77
N ILE A 78 1.11 -18.79 -8.06
CA ILE A 78 0.06 -18.37 -8.99
C ILE A 78 -1.21 -19.15 -8.65
N LEU A 79 -2.29 -18.45 -8.32
CA LEU A 79 -3.59 -19.04 -8.01
C LEU A 79 -4.45 -19.14 -9.29
N PRO A 80 -5.40 -20.09 -9.34
CA PRO A 80 -6.27 -20.25 -10.51
C PRO A 80 -7.06 -18.98 -10.90
N GLU A 81 -7.38 -18.15 -9.90
CA GLU A 81 -8.13 -16.91 -10.06
C GLU A 81 -7.27 -15.68 -10.39
N ASP A 82 -5.95 -15.82 -10.42
CA ASP A 82 -5.06 -14.70 -10.70
C ASP A 82 -5.13 -14.25 -12.15
N TYR A 83 -5.18 -12.96 -12.32
CA TYR A 83 -4.91 -12.31 -13.61
C TYR A 83 -3.40 -12.15 -13.76
N VAL A 84 -2.77 -13.03 -14.53
CA VAL A 84 -1.31 -13.03 -14.71
C VAL A 84 -0.95 -12.19 -15.92
N LEU A 85 -0.04 -11.26 -15.76
CA LEU A 85 0.57 -10.51 -16.84
C LEU A 85 1.93 -11.14 -17.18
N GLY A 86 2.15 -11.45 -18.44
CA GLY A 86 3.33 -12.19 -18.91
C GLY A 86 3.13 -13.71 -18.96
N ASP A 87 4.23 -14.44 -19.03
CA ASP A 87 4.24 -15.89 -19.11
C ASP A 87 4.04 -16.50 -17.70
N LYS A 88 3.01 -17.33 -17.54
CA LYS A 88 2.74 -18.06 -16.28
C LYS A 88 3.87 -19.00 -15.88
N ASN A 89 4.68 -19.43 -16.85
CA ASN A 89 5.84 -20.31 -16.63
C ASN A 89 7.15 -19.50 -16.44
N ALA A 90 7.10 -18.19 -16.32
CA ALA A 90 8.28 -17.36 -16.10
C ALA A 90 9.04 -17.82 -14.84
N PRO A 91 10.38 -17.79 -14.84
CA PRO A 91 11.21 -18.24 -13.72
C PRO A 91 11.02 -17.42 -12.43
N VAL A 92 10.46 -16.22 -12.53
CA VAL A 92 10.20 -15.34 -11.40
C VAL A 92 8.71 -14.99 -11.34
N VAL A 93 8.09 -15.26 -10.20
CA VAL A 93 6.74 -14.81 -9.86
C VAL A 93 6.84 -13.55 -9.01
N PHE A 94 6.25 -12.45 -9.48
CA PHE A 94 6.22 -11.17 -8.80
C PHE A 94 4.78 -10.81 -8.45
N ILE A 95 4.44 -10.86 -7.16
CA ILE A 95 3.10 -10.54 -6.65
C ILE A 95 3.14 -9.19 -5.96
N GLU A 96 2.22 -8.29 -6.33
CA GLU A 96 1.95 -7.06 -5.62
C GLU A 96 0.59 -7.17 -4.90
N TYR A 97 0.60 -7.09 -3.57
CA TYR A 97 -0.61 -6.84 -2.79
C TYR A 97 -0.78 -5.34 -2.62
N ALA A 98 -1.82 -4.78 -3.22
CA ALA A 98 -2.01 -3.34 -3.25
C ALA A 98 -3.46 -2.90 -3.06
N SER A 99 -3.62 -1.66 -2.63
CA SER A 99 -4.90 -0.98 -2.53
C SER A 99 -5.02 0.09 -3.61
N LEU A 100 -6.12 0.09 -4.34
CA LEU A 100 -6.38 1.08 -5.37
C LEU A 100 -6.53 2.52 -4.83
N SER A 101 -6.69 2.69 -3.51
CA SER A 101 -6.68 4.00 -2.86
C SER A 101 -5.34 4.35 -2.17
N CYS A 102 -4.31 3.49 -2.28
CA CYS A 102 -3.02 3.76 -1.66
C CYS A 102 -2.14 4.62 -2.57
N PRO A 103 -1.68 5.83 -2.11
CA PRO A 103 -0.82 6.69 -2.92
C PRO A 103 0.52 6.05 -3.29
N HIS A 104 1.12 5.25 -2.41
CA HIS A 104 2.37 4.54 -2.68
C HIS A 104 2.21 3.46 -3.77
N CYS A 105 1.06 2.78 -3.83
CA CYS A 105 0.75 1.86 -4.93
C CYS A 105 0.61 2.61 -6.26
N ALA A 106 -0.04 3.78 -6.25
CA ALA A 106 -0.12 4.63 -7.44
C ALA A 106 1.26 5.15 -7.88
N SER A 107 2.16 5.48 -6.93
CA SER A 107 3.56 5.84 -7.25
C SER A 107 4.31 4.69 -7.89
N PHE A 108 4.18 3.46 -7.38
CA PHE A 108 4.77 2.27 -8.00
C PHE A 108 4.33 2.12 -9.46
N VAL A 109 3.02 2.24 -9.73
CA VAL A 109 2.48 2.12 -11.10
C VAL A 109 3.02 3.21 -12.02
N ARG A 110 3.19 4.44 -11.54
CA ARG A 110 3.71 5.55 -12.33
C ARG A 110 5.21 5.48 -12.60
N GLU A 111 6.00 4.99 -11.63
CA GLU A 111 7.46 5.19 -11.61
C GLU A 111 8.25 3.92 -11.92
N ALA A 112 7.73 2.74 -11.54
CA ALA A 112 8.44 1.48 -11.62
C ALA A 112 7.77 0.42 -12.52
N PHE A 113 6.44 0.29 -12.47
CA PHE A 113 5.73 -0.81 -13.10
C PHE A 113 6.00 -0.92 -14.61
N GLU A 114 5.93 0.17 -15.37
CA GLU A 114 6.14 0.13 -16.81
C GLU A 114 7.56 -0.35 -17.20
N LYS A 115 8.55 0.02 -16.40
CA LYS A 115 9.94 -0.45 -16.58
C LYS A 115 10.06 -1.94 -16.30
N ILE A 116 9.46 -2.40 -15.20
CA ILE A 116 9.43 -3.83 -14.84
C ILE A 116 8.70 -4.62 -15.94
N LYS A 117 7.55 -4.10 -16.40
CA LYS A 117 6.78 -4.72 -17.48
C LYS A 117 7.67 -4.90 -18.73
N THR A 118 8.25 -3.82 -19.23
CA THR A 118 9.03 -3.83 -20.48
C THR A 118 10.31 -4.66 -20.36
N GLU A 119 11.03 -4.58 -19.22
CA GLU A 119 12.34 -5.25 -19.08
C GLU A 119 12.23 -6.72 -18.71
N TYR A 120 11.16 -7.13 -18.06
CA TYR A 120 11.03 -8.48 -17.49
C TYR A 120 9.78 -9.23 -17.91
N VAL A 121 8.60 -8.62 -17.80
CA VAL A 121 7.32 -9.30 -18.06
C VAL A 121 7.18 -9.58 -19.55
N ASP A 122 7.35 -8.57 -20.42
CA ASP A 122 7.23 -8.69 -21.86
C ASP A 122 8.34 -9.59 -22.48
N ASN A 123 9.41 -9.85 -21.72
CA ASN A 123 10.49 -10.75 -22.09
C ASN A 123 10.39 -12.15 -21.48
N GLY A 124 9.24 -12.51 -20.90
CA GLY A 124 8.98 -13.83 -20.32
C GLY A 124 9.84 -14.18 -19.09
N LYS A 125 10.47 -13.19 -18.45
CA LYS A 125 11.34 -13.38 -17.27
C LYS A 125 10.56 -13.34 -15.96
N VAL A 126 9.42 -12.62 -15.94
CA VAL A 126 8.57 -12.39 -14.76
C VAL A 126 7.11 -12.63 -15.11
N ALA A 127 6.43 -13.44 -14.31
CA ALA A 127 4.98 -13.48 -14.20
C ALA A 127 4.56 -12.44 -13.16
N PHE A 128 3.91 -11.35 -13.57
CA PHE A 128 3.45 -10.32 -12.64
C PHE A 128 2.00 -10.51 -12.27
N ILE A 129 1.69 -10.37 -10.98
CA ILE A 129 0.35 -10.54 -10.43
C ILE A 129 0.04 -9.37 -9.49
N PHE A 130 -1.02 -8.65 -9.80
CA PHE A 130 -1.60 -7.68 -8.89
C PHE A 130 -2.76 -8.33 -8.13
N ARG A 131 -2.72 -8.30 -6.80
CA ARG A 131 -3.78 -8.80 -5.93
C ARG A 131 -4.38 -7.70 -5.10
N ASN A 132 -5.70 -7.64 -5.08
CA ASN A 132 -6.44 -6.64 -4.32
C ASN A 132 -6.24 -6.78 -2.80
N PHE A 133 -5.79 -5.70 -2.17
CA PHE A 133 -5.72 -5.56 -0.72
C PHE A 133 -6.40 -4.25 -0.31
N PRO A 134 -7.75 -4.16 -0.44
CA PRO A 134 -8.45 -2.89 -0.22
C PRO A 134 -8.34 -2.42 1.22
N LEU A 135 -7.92 -1.16 1.41
CA LEU A 135 -7.77 -0.51 2.71
C LEU A 135 -9.06 0.20 3.16
N ASN A 136 -9.95 0.51 2.22
CA ASN A 136 -11.18 1.25 2.47
C ASN A 136 -12.26 0.93 1.42
N HIS A 137 -13.42 1.53 1.58
CA HIS A 137 -14.58 1.32 0.73
C HIS A 137 -14.37 1.74 -0.74
N PRO A 138 -13.78 2.92 -1.05
CA PRO A 138 -13.44 3.26 -2.42
C PRO A 138 -12.54 2.24 -3.11
N ALA A 139 -11.47 1.78 -2.44
CA ALA A 139 -10.59 0.75 -2.98
C ALA A 139 -11.30 -0.58 -3.24
N LEU A 140 -12.21 -0.97 -2.35
CA LEU A 140 -13.03 -2.17 -2.53
C LEU A 140 -13.94 -2.05 -3.74
N ALA A 141 -14.63 -0.93 -3.91
CA ALA A 141 -15.49 -0.69 -5.08
C ALA A 141 -14.66 -0.72 -6.38
N GLY A 142 -13.51 -0.06 -6.43
CA GLY A 142 -12.59 -0.11 -7.56
C GLY A 142 -12.12 -1.53 -7.88
N ALA A 143 -11.78 -2.32 -6.86
CA ALA A 143 -11.41 -3.72 -7.02
C ALA A 143 -12.54 -4.57 -7.60
N MET A 144 -13.76 -4.41 -7.10
CA MET A 144 -14.95 -5.13 -7.60
C MET A 144 -15.20 -4.83 -9.07
N VAL A 145 -15.14 -3.56 -9.47
CA VAL A 145 -15.37 -3.18 -10.88
C VAL A 145 -14.24 -3.70 -11.76
N SER A 146 -12.98 -3.62 -11.33
CA SER A 146 -11.83 -4.14 -12.09
C SER A 146 -11.93 -5.65 -12.35
N GLU A 147 -12.30 -6.45 -11.34
CA GLU A 147 -12.52 -7.88 -11.51
C GLU A 147 -13.74 -8.18 -12.40
N CYS A 148 -14.80 -7.39 -12.27
CA CYS A 148 -16.02 -7.55 -13.05
C CYS A 148 -15.78 -7.29 -14.54
N VAL A 149 -15.08 -6.22 -14.92
CA VAL A 149 -14.74 -5.95 -16.32
C VAL A 149 -13.79 -6.99 -16.91
N ALA A 150 -12.85 -7.48 -16.10
CA ALA A 150 -11.93 -8.53 -16.51
C ALA A 150 -12.67 -9.85 -16.82
N LYS A 151 -13.53 -10.29 -15.90
CA LYS A 151 -14.31 -11.52 -16.05
C LYS A 151 -15.15 -11.56 -17.31
N ASN A 152 -15.63 -10.41 -17.75
CA ASN A 152 -16.49 -10.27 -18.94
C ASN A 152 -15.71 -9.94 -20.23
N SER A 153 -14.38 -10.06 -20.23
CA SER A 153 -13.50 -9.77 -21.36
C SER A 153 -12.97 -11.04 -22.02
N GLU A 154 -12.71 -10.97 -23.33
CA GLU A 154 -12.00 -12.04 -24.07
C GLU A 154 -10.55 -12.20 -23.59
N ASN A 155 -9.95 -11.12 -23.11
CA ASN A 155 -8.58 -11.08 -22.55
C ASN A 155 -8.60 -10.61 -21.08
N PRO A 156 -9.00 -11.49 -20.13
CA PRO A 156 -9.24 -11.09 -18.74
C PRO A 156 -8.04 -10.43 -18.05
N SER A 157 -6.84 -10.95 -18.22
CA SER A 157 -5.64 -10.39 -17.61
C SER A 157 -5.34 -8.98 -18.12
N GLU A 158 -5.30 -8.79 -19.42
CA GLU A 158 -5.08 -7.48 -20.06
C GLU A 158 -6.12 -6.45 -19.61
N LYS A 159 -7.40 -6.86 -19.58
CA LYS A 159 -8.48 -5.98 -19.17
C LYS A 159 -8.40 -5.60 -17.69
N TYR A 160 -8.03 -6.56 -16.83
CA TYR A 160 -7.81 -6.31 -15.41
C TYR A 160 -6.71 -5.27 -15.17
N TYR A 161 -5.56 -5.45 -15.83
CA TYR A 161 -4.44 -4.52 -15.69
C TYR A 161 -4.74 -3.15 -16.31
N SER A 162 -5.46 -3.08 -17.40
CA SER A 162 -5.93 -1.83 -17.98
C SER A 162 -6.85 -1.08 -17.00
N ALA A 163 -7.80 -1.78 -16.40
CA ALA A 163 -8.74 -1.21 -15.42
C ALA A 163 -8.01 -0.73 -14.15
N THR A 164 -7.13 -1.55 -13.57
CA THR A 164 -6.37 -1.16 -12.36
C THR A 164 -5.42 0.00 -12.65
N LYS A 165 -4.76 0.01 -13.80
CA LYS A 165 -3.84 1.07 -14.24
C LYS A 165 -4.56 2.42 -14.40
N ILE A 166 -5.77 2.45 -14.99
CA ILE A 166 -6.53 3.69 -15.11
C ILE A 166 -6.97 4.21 -13.75
N LEU A 167 -7.37 3.30 -12.84
CA LEU A 167 -7.74 3.68 -11.47
C LEU A 167 -6.57 4.28 -10.69
N PHE A 168 -5.37 3.70 -10.79
CA PHE A 168 -4.17 4.29 -10.18
C PHE A 168 -3.79 5.63 -10.80
N LYS A 169 -3.89 5.77 -12.13
CA LYS A 169 -3.57 7.03 -12.81
C LYS A 169 -4.53 8.16 -12.46
N THR A 170 -5.78 7.83 -12.20
CA THR A 170 -6.83 8.80 -11.87
C THR A 170 -7.16 8.84 -10.37
N GLN A 171 -6.35 8.20 -9.52
CA GLN A 171 -6.62 7.98 -8.11
C GLN A 171 -7.09 9.22 -7.36
N ASP A 172 -6.44 10.35 -7.56
CA ASP A 172 -6.75 11.62 -6.88
C ASP A 172 -8.15 12.15 -7.22
N SER A 173 -8.72 11.73 -8.35
CA SER A 173 -10.05 12.17 -8.79
C SER A 173 -11.21 11.41 -8.15
N TRP A 174 -10.95 10.23 -7.55
CA TRP A 174 -12.02 9.37 -7.05
C TRP A 174 -11.75 8.76 -5.67
N ALA A 175 -10.51 8.36 -5.35
CA ALA A 175 -10.22 7.51 -4.19
C ALA A 175 -10.47 8.20 -2.83
N PHE A 176 -10.47 9.53 -2.82
CA PHE A 176 -10.64 10.38 -1.63
C PHE A 176 -11.91 11.23 -1.69
N ASP A 177 -12.73 11.05 -2.71
CA ASP A 177 -14.00 11.79 -2.89
C ASP A 177 -15.15 11.03 -2.22
N GLN A 178 -16.05 11.75 -1.55
CA GLN A 178 -17.26 11.15 -0.96
C GLN A 178 -18.19 10.55 -2.03
N LYS A 179 -18.15 11.07 -3.25
CA LYS A 179 -18.90 10.60 -4.42
C LYS A 179 -18.09 9.60 -5.26
N PHE A 180 -17.19 8.83 -4.64
CA PHE A 180 -16.32 7.91 -5.36
C PHE A 180 -17.06 6.92 -6.27
N ILE A 181 -18.28 6.49 -5.92
CA ILE A 181 -19.11 5.61 -6.79
C ILE A 181 -19.46 6.29 -8.11
N GLU A 182 -19.92 7.55 -8.06
CA GLU A 182 -20.24 8.33 -9.27
C GLU A 182 -18.98 8.57 -10.14
N LYS A 183 -17.85 8.80 -9.48
CA LYS A 183 -16.55 8.99 -10.17
C LYS A 183 -16.06 7.71 -10.85
N LEU A 184 -16.15 6.57 -10.16
CA LEU A 184 -15.82 5.27 -10.72
C LEU A 184 -16.75 4.94 -11.90
N GLU A 185 -18.06 5.16 -11.76
CA GLU A 185 -19.03 4.96 -12.86
C GLU A 185 -18.64 5.79 -14.09
N ALA A 186 -18.28 7.06 -13.90
CA ALA A 186 -17.87 7.94 -15.00
C ALA A 186 -16.59 7.43 -15.69
N ILE A 187 -15.59 6.94 -14.94
CA ILE A 187 -14.36 6.37 -15.48
C ILE A 187 -14.66 5.14 -16.33
N PHE A 188 -15.43 4.19 -15.81
CA PHE A 188 -15.73 2.93 -16.53
C PHE A 188 -16.73 3.11 -17.67
N LYS A 189 -17.59 4.12 -17.61
CA LYS A 189 -18.44 4.52 -18.75
C LYS A 189 -17.61 4.98 -19.95
N LEU A 190 -16.52 5.70 -19.73
CA LEU A 190 -15.58 6.06 -20.79
C LEU A 190 -14.86 4.84 -21.38
N ASP A 191 -14.72 3.76 -20.62
CA ASP A 191 -14.18 2.47 -21.05
C ASP A 191 -15.27 1.54 -21.64
N GLY A 192 -16.48 2.04 -21.88
CA GLY A 192 -17.57 1.33 -22.56
C GLY A 192 -18.53 0.55 -21.65
N MET A 193 -18.40 0.66 -20.33
CA MET A 193 -19.31 -0.03 -19.39
C MET A 193 -20.63 0.70 -19.26
N SER A 194 -21.77 -0.02 -19.36
CA SER A 194 -23.07 0.57 -19.08
C SER A 194 -23.29 0.83 -17.59
N SER A 195 -24.16 1.80 -17.26
CA SER A 195 -24.51 2.10 -15.86
C SER A 195 -25.11 0.90 -15.13
N ASP A 196 -25.91 0.08 -15.82
CA ASP A 196 -26.52 -1.11 -15.19
C ASP A 196 -25.46 -2.20 -14.92
N ALA A 197 -24.52 -2.42 -15.84
CA ALA A 197 -23.40 -3.32 -15.62
C ALA A 197 -22.52 -2.84 -14.46
N PHE A 198 -22.22 -1.54 -14.39
CA PHE A 198 -21.48 -0.96 -13.27
C PHE A 198 -22.17 -1.18 -11.92
N LYS A 199 -23.48 -0.88 -11.85
CA LYS A 199 -24.29 -1.10 -10.64
C LYS A 199 -24.35 -2.57 -10.24
N ALA A 200 -24.46 -3.49 -11.20
CA ALA A 200 -24.40 -4.93 -10.93
C ALA A 200 -23.06 -5.32 -10.30
N CYS A 201 -21.93 -4.81 -10.82
CA CYS A 201 -20.59 -5.08 -10.28
C CYS A 201 -20.41 -4.57 -8.84
N VAL A 202 -20.73 -3.31 -8.57
CA VAL A 202 -20.52 -2.72 -7.22
C VAL A 202 -21.48 -3.25 -6.16
N ASN A 203 -22.59 -3.90 -6.57
CA ASN A 203 -23.55 -4.53 -5.68
C ASN A 203 -23.41 -6.06 -5.58
N ASP A 204 -22.44 -6.67 -6.27
CA ASP A 204 -22.18 -8.11 -6.22
C ASP A 204 -21.61 -8.49 -4.83
N LYS A 205 -22.47 -9.00 -3.96
CA LYS A 205 -22.12 -9.40 -2.59
C LYS A 205 -21.14 -10.58 -2.55
N ALA A 206 -21.26 -11.52 -3.48
CA ALA A 206 -20.38 -12.68 -3.54
C ALA A 206 -18.95 -12.24 -3.91
N LEU A 207 -18.81 -11.33 -4.87
CA LEU A 207 -17.52 -10.76 -5.25
C LEU A 207 -16.92 -9.91 -4.10
N GLN A 208 -17.74 -9.11 -3.42
CA GLN A 208 -17.33 -8.35 -2.26
C GLN A 208 -16.75 -9.25 -1.17
N GLU A 209 -17.48 -10.30 -0.79
CA GLU A 209 -17.06 -11.27 0.22
C GLU A 209 -15.79 -12.00 -0.18
N LYS A 210 -15.67 -12.42 -1.44
CA LYS A 210 -14.46 -13.06 -1.98
C LYS A 210 -13.23 -12.16 -1.78
N ILE A 211 -13.30 -10.89 -2.19
CA ILE A 211 -12.17 -9.94 -2.07
C ILE A 211 -11.81 -9.69 -0.60
N LEU A 212 -12.80 -9.47 0.25
CA LEU A 212 -12.57 -9.22 1.68
C LEU A 212 -12.02 -10.44 2.41
N LYS A 213 -12.52 -11.64 2.09
CA LYS A 213 -12.02 -12.90 2.67
C LYS A 213 -10.55 -13.12 2.28
N HIS A 214 -10.23 -12.98 0.99
CA HIS A 214 -8.84 -13.08 0.52
C HIS A 214 -7.93 -12.05 1.22
N ARG A 215 -8.36 -10.79 1.32
CA ARG A 215 -7.62 -9.75 2.05
C ARG A 215 -7.34 -10.15 3.50
N MET A 216 -8.34 -10.68 4.23
CA MET A 216 -8.17 -11.11 5.62
C MET A 216 -7.21 -12.29 5.73
N GLU A 217 -7.34 -13.25 4.84
CA GLU A 217 -6.49 -14.44 4.80
C GLU A 217 -5.01 -14.07 4.58
N VAL A 218 -4.72 -13.28 3.55
CA VAL A 218 -3.33 -12.88 3.25
C VAL A 218 -2.75 -11.95 4.31
N ALA A 219 -3.57 -11.06 4.91
CA ALA A 219 -3.11 -10.23 6.02
C ALA A 219 -2.63 -11.06 7.21
N LYS A 220 -3.34 -12.15 7.51
CA LYS A 220 -3.01 -13.06 8.61
C LYS A 220 -1.87 -14.01 8.24
N SER A 221 -1.92 -14.65 7.08
CA SER A 221 -1.00 -15.73 6.71
C SER A 221 0.34 -15.21 6.16
N LEU A 222 0.33 -14.06 5.49
CA LEU A 222 1.53 -13.44 4.95
C LEU A 222 2.03 -12.26 5.80
N PHE A 223 1.34 -11.94 6.90
CA PHE A 223 1.68 -10.85 7.82
C PHE A 223 1.79 -9.48 7.13
N ILE A 224 0.95 -9.24 6.11
CA ILE A 224 0.94 -7.97 5.37
C ILE A 224 0.43 -6.85 6.28
N LYS A 225 1.26 -5.83 6.50
CA LYS A 225 0.98 -4.69 7.39
C LYS A 225 0.74 -3.39 6.62
N SER A 226 1.20 -3.30 5.39
CA SER A 226 1.13 -2.09 4.58
C SER A 226 0.93 -2.42 3.10
N THR A 227 0.58 -1.39 2.30
CA THR A 227 0.53 -1.47 0.84
C THR A 227 1.39 -0.38 0.21
N PRO A 228 2.08 -0.68 -0.90
CA PRO A 228 2.19 -1.98 -1.53
C PRO A 228 3.02 -2.96 -0.69
N SER A 229 2.75 -4.28 -0.80
CA SER A 229 3.63 -5.33 -0.34
C SER A 229 3.97 -6.22 -1.53
N PHE A 230 5.25 -6.35 -1.81
CA PHE A 230 5.77 -7.10 -2.95
C PHE A 230 6.35 -8.42 -2.50
N PHE A 231 6.08 -9.48 -3.27
CA PHE A 231 6.71 -10.78 -3.10
C PHE A 231 7.34 -11.21 -4.42
N VAL A 232 8.65 -11.43 -4.41
CA VAL A 232 9.40 -11.88 -5.59
C VAL A 232 9.97 -13.27 -5.29
N ASN A 233 9.37 -14.31 -5.89
CA ASN A 233 9.64 -15.71 -5.53
C ASN A 233 9.64 -15.91 -3.99
N GLY A 234 8.62 -15.38 -3.29
CA GLY A 234 8.43 -15.49 -1.86
C GLY A 234 9.26 -14.53 -0.98
N GLU A 235 10.25 -13.83 -1.52
CA GLU A 235 10.98 -12.79 -0.78
C GLU A 235 10.17 -11.50 -0.73
N ILE A 236 9.89 -11.01 0.49
CA ILE A 236 9.02 -9.86 0.73
C ILE A 236 9.79 -8.53 0.66
N SER A 237 9.12 -7.51 0.13
CA SER A 237 9.51 -6.10 0.24
C SER A 237 8.26 -5.26 0.52
N GLU A 238 8.20 -4.58 1.66
CA GLU A 238 7.01 -3.84 2.12
C GLU A 238 7.17 -2.33 1.93
N GLY A 239 6.02 -1.67 1.65
CA GLY A 239 5.96 -0.24 1.45
C GLY A 239 6.43 0.20 0.06
N TYR A 240 6.61 1.52 -0.09
CA TYR A 240 7.14 2.06 -1.35
C TYR A 240 8.59 1.61 -1.56
N VAL A 241 8.83 1.01 -2.71
CA VAL A 241 10.16 0.57 -3.14
C VAL A 241 10.41 1.09 -4.56
N ASP A 242 11.55 1.70 -4.77
CA ASP A 242 11.92 2.22 -6.07
C ASP A 242 12.25 1.11 -7.09
N TYR A 243 12.25 1.49 -8.36
CA TYR A 243 12.57 0.57 -9.46
C TYR A 243 13.95 -0.09 -9.31
N VAL A 244 14.98 0.64 -8.87
CA VAL A 244 16.36 0.12 -8.78
C VAL A 244 16.45 -1.01 -7.75
N THR A 245 15.77 -0.85 -6.63
CA THR A 245 15.71 -1.85 -5.56
C THR A 245 14.94 -3.09 -5.99
N LEU A 246 13.77 -2.92 -6.63
CA LEU A 246 12.99 -4.04 -7.17
C LEU A 246 13.74 -4.76 -8.29
N LYS A 247 14.42 -4.02 -9.16
CA LYS A 247 15.28 -4.59 -10.21
C LYS A 247 16.35 -5.51 -9.62
N LYS A 248 17.06 -5.07 -8.58
CA LYS A 248 18.08 -5.89 -7.92
C LYS A 248 17.49 -7.18 -7.36
N LEU A 249 16.31 -7.11 -6.77
CA LEU A 249 15.62 -8.29 -6.24
C LEU A 249 15.21 -9.26 -7.36
N ILE A 250 14.63 -8.75 -8.44
CA ILE A 250 14.27 -9.56 -9.61
C ILE A 250 15.51 -10.22 -10.23
N ASP A 251 16.58 -9.46 -10.46
CA ASP A 251 17.81 -9.97 -11.05
C ASP A 251 18.47 -11.06 -10.18
N LYS A 252 18.44 -10.89 -8.84
CA LYS A 252 18.85 -11.92 -7.88
C LYS A 252 18.04 -13.21 -8.07
N LYS A 253 16.70 -13.10 -8.13
CA LYS A 253 15.81 -14.27 -8.30
C LYS A 253 15.99 -14.95 -9.65
N LEU A 254 16.22 -14.19 -10.69
CA LEU A 254 16.56 -14.75 -12.02
C LEU A 254 17.88 -15.51 -12.01
N ALA A 255 18.88 -15.06 -11.27
CA ALA A 255 20.14 -15.76 -11.12
C ALA A 255 20.02 -17.04 -10.30
N GLU A 256 19.16 -17.04 -9.25
CA GLU A 256 18.84 -18.22 -8.44
C GLU A 256 18.12 -19.31 -9.26
N ALA A 257 17.18 -18.91 -10.13
CA ALA A 257 16.39 -19.82 -10.97
C ALA A 257 17.19 -20.52 -12.09
N LYS A 258 18.41 -20.06 -12.40
CA LYS A 258 19.30 -20.66 -13.43
C LYS A 258 20.22 -21.75 -12.86
N LYS A 259 20.23 -21.93 -11.56
CA LYS A 259 21.04 -22.95 -10.87
C LYS A 259 20.28 -24.24 -10.67
#